data_82a0c4cd7ccc793017ea21ed518c44c0
#
_entry.id   82a0c4cd7ccc793017ea21ed518c44c0
#
_cell.length_a   1.000
_cell.length_b   1.000
_cell.length_c   1.000
_cell.angle_alpha   90.00
_cell.angle_beta   90.00
_cell.angle_gamma   90.00
#
_symmetry.space_group_name_H-M   'P 1'
#
loop_
_entity.id
_entity.type
_entity.pdbx_description
1 polymer ?
#
loop_
_entity_poly.entity_id
_entity_poly.type
_entity_poly.pdbx_seq_one_letter_code
_entity_poly.pdbx_strand_id
1 'polypeptide(L)'
;MEINPLRNQLADLKVRTDALRGYLDYPGKRERLTEVERELEDPAVWNTPDKAQALGRERAQLEAVVATLDELEGGFADSEAMLELAVEEQDEDMLGELGSELGSLEASVSKLEFRRMFSGEMDASSAYVDIQAGSGGTEAQDWAEMLLRMYLRWADAHGFKAELVEASAGDVAGIKSATIHVQGDYAYGWLRTETGVHRLVRKSPFDSGGRRHTSFSSVFVSPEVDDDIDIDIDMGSVRVDTYRASGAGGQHVNRTDSAVRLTYVFKDPDTGEEHTVVTQCQSGRSQHQNKDTAIKMLQARVYELEVQKRNAEKQRLENSKSDIGWGSQIRSYVLDDARIKDLRTGVETRNTQAVLDGDLDRFIEASLKSGL
;
A
#
# COMPACT_ATOMS: atom_id res chain seq x y z
N MET A 1 20.81 -31.21 19.00
CA MET A 1 19.97 -30.42 18.08
C MET A 1 19.91 -31.12 16.72
N GLU A 2 18.80 -31.04 15.96
CA GLU A 2 18.75 -31.70 14.64
C GLU A 2 19.48 -30.83 13.59
N ILE A 3 20.45 -31.40 12.89
CA ILE A 3 21.30 -30.71 11.90
C ILE A 3 20.54 -30.38 10.63
N ASN A 4 19.63 -31.28 10.20
CA ASN A 4 18.90 -31.11 8.95
C ASN A 4 18.03 -29.84 8.87
N PRO A 5 17.30 -29.42 9.93
CA PRO A 5 16.57 -28.16 9.93
C PRO A 5 17.46 -26.96 9.69
N LEU A 6 18.62 -26.87 10.37
CA LEU A 6 19.57 -25.76 10.21
C LEU A 6 20.15 -25.70 8.78
N ARG A 7 20.50 -26.86 8.21
CA ARG A 7 20.98 -26.96 6.82
C ARG A 7 19.92 -26.51 5.82
N ASN A 8 18.67 -26.91 6.03
CA ASN A 8 17.57 -26.52 5.16
C ASN A 8 17.26 -25.02 5.29
N GLN A 9 17.28 -24.47 6.50
CA GLN A 9 17.10 -23.05 6.74
C GLN A 9 18.19 -22.21 6.05
N LEU A 10 19.47 -22.61 6.20
CA LEU A 10 20.58 -21.94 5.54
C LEU A 10 20.46 -21.97 4.01
N ALA A 11 20.08 -23.13 3.43
CA ALA A 11 19.86 -23.26 2.00
C ALA A 11 18.69 -22.39 1.51
N ASP A 12 17.59 -22.34 2.24
CA ASP A 12 16.43 -21.49 1.93
C ASP A 12 16.81 -20.00 1.95
N LEU A 13 17.51 -19.55 3.01
CA LEU A 13 17.95 -18.16 3.13
C LEU A 13 18.89 -17.74 2.00
N LYS A 14 19.79 -18.62 1.56
CA LYS A 14 20.66 -18.37 0.39
C LYS A 14 19.85 -18.18 -0.88
N VAL A 15 18.92 -19.07 -1.18
CA VAL A 15 18.04 -18.97 -2.36
C VAL A 15 17.23 -17.67 -2.38
N ARG A 16 16.67 -17.30 -1.21
CA ARG A 16 15.92 -16.05 -1.05
C ARG A 16 16.81 -14.84 -1.26
N THR A 17 18.03 -14.85 -0.72
CA THR A 17 19.00 -13.74 -0.87
C THR A 17 19.48 -13.60 -2.31
N ASP A 18 19.75 -14.70 -3.02
CA ASP A 18 20.13 -14.68 -4.43
C ASP A 18 19.02 -14.08 -5.30
N ALA A 19 17.76 -14.43 -5.02
CA ALA A 19 16.62 -13.82 -5.69
C ALA A 19 16.55 -12.31 -5.42
N LEU A 20 16.78 -11.88 -4.17
CA LEU A 20 16.81 -10.46 -3.80
C LEU A 20 17.94 -9.68 -4.48
N ARG A 21 19.13 -10.26 -4.61
CA ARG A 21 20.27 -9.63 -5.35
C ARG A 21 19.90 -9.30 -6.78
N GLY A 22 19.20 -10.20 -7.46
CA GLY A 22 18.73 -9.96 -8.83
C GLY A 22 17.66 -8.85 -8.88
N TYR A 23 16.67 -8.90 -8.00
CA TYR A 23 15.58 -7.93 -7.98
C TYR A 23 15.98 -6.53 -7.53
N LEU A 24 16.90 -6.43 -6.56
CA LEU A 24 17.38 -5.15 -6.04
C LEU A 24 18.47 -4.52 -6.92
N ASP A 25 18.81 -5.17 -8.04
CA ASP A 25 19.90 -4.74 -8.93
C ASP A 25 21.19 -4.43 -8.17
N TYR A 26 21.63 -5.42 -7.37
CA TYR A 26 22.85 -5.28 -6.59
C TYR A 26 24.06 -4.79 -7.37
N PRO A 27 24.37 -5.34 -8.58
CA PRO A 27 25.50 -4.86 -9.36
C PRO A 27 25.41 -3.38 -9.72
N GLY A 28 24.25 -2.93 -10.22
CA GLY A 28 24.01 -1.54 -10.59
C GLY A 28 24.06 -0.61 -9.38
N LYS A 29 23.47 -1.02 -8.24
CA LYS A 29 23.54 -0.21 -7.00
C LYS A 29 24.97 -0.10 -6.46
N ARG A 30 25.75 -1.15 -6.54
CA ARG A 30 27.16 -1.12 -6.10
C ARG A 30 28.01 -0.20 -6.99
N GLU A 31 27.81 -0.25 -8.31
CA GLU A 31 28.47 0.66 -9.24
C GLU A 31 28.05 2.11 -8.96
N ARG A 32 26.75 2.37 -8.81
CA ARG A 32 26.23 3.71 -8.51
C ARG A 32 26.71 4.23 -7.14
N LEU A 33 26.80 3.38 -6.14
CA LEU A 33 27.35 3.77 -4.84
C LEU A 33 28.79 4.28 -4.99
N THR A 34 29.63 3.57 -5.73
CA THR A 34 31.01 3.98 -6.01
C THR A 34 31.08 5.33 -6.76
N GLU A 35 30.16 5.55 -7.69
CA GLU A 35 30.06 6.85 -8.40
C GLU A 35 29.68 8.00 -7.45
N VAL A 36 28.64 7.80 -6.64
CA VAL A 36 28.15 8.80 -5.67
C VAL A 36 29.23 9.14 -4.64
N GLU A 37 29.95 8.15 -4.16
CA GLU A 37 31.09 8.36 -3.24
C GLU A 37 32.17 9.23 -3.89
N ARG A 38 32.52 8.94 -5.14
CA ARG A 38 33.48 9.75 -5.92
C ARG A 38 32.97 11.16 -6.18
N GLU A 39 31.66 11.34 -6.48
CA GLU A 39 31.08 12.66 -6.62
C GLU A 39 31.14 13.47 -5.31
N LEU A 40 30.92 12.82 -4.17
CA LEU A 40 30.98 13.46 -2.84
C LEU A 40 32.42 13.84 -2.42
N GLU A 41 33.45 13.23 -3.01
CA GLU A 41 34.85 13.61 -2.83
C GLU A 41 35.19 14.95 -3.54
N ASP A 42 34.40 15.35 -4.53
CA ASP A 42 34.64 16.61 -5.24
C ASP A 42 34.23 17.81 -4.36
N PRO A 43 35.21 18.71 -4.01
CA PRO A 43 34.91 19.91 -3.23
C PRO A 43 33.88 20.83 -3.84
N ALA A 44 33.68 20.79 -5.18
CA ALA A 44 32.71 21.64 -5.87
C ALA A 44 31.24 21.26 -5.50
N VAL A 45 30.97 20.02 -5.15
CA VAL A 45 29.64 19.55 -4.73
C VAL A 45 29.17 20.25 -3.45
N TRP A 46 30.10 20.48 -2.52
CA TRP A 46 29.82 21.12 -1.23
C TRP A 46 29.49 22.62 -1.35
N ASN A 47 29.77 23.25 -2.50
CA ASN A 47 29.35 24.60 -2.77
C ASN A 47 27.87 24.73 -3.13
N THR A 48 27.19 23.58 -3.36
CA THR A 48 25.75 23.50 -3.67
C THR A 48 25.06 22.61 -2.64
N PRO A 49 24.52 23.20 -1.54
CA PRO A 49 23.99 22.43 -0.40
C PRO A 49 22.90 21.41 -0.80
N ASP A 50 22.00 21.79 -1.71
CA ASP A 50 20.91 20.91 -2.17
C ASP A 50 21.45 19.68 -2.90
N LYS A 51 22.46 19.85 -3.76
CA LYS A 51 23.11 18.74 -4.47
C LYS A 51 23.85 17.83 -3.51
N ALA A 52 24.59 18.37 -2.56
CA ALA A 52 25.31 17.61 -1.54
C ALA A 52 24.35 16.81 -0.66
N GLN A 53 23.21 17.40 -0.28
CA GLN A 53 22.18 16.73 0.50
C GLN A 53 21.51 15.59 -0.29
N ALA A 54 21.19 15.81 -1.57
CA ALA A 54 20.61 14.79 -2.44
C ALA A 54 21.55 13.58 -2.60
N LEU A 55 22.83 13.82 -2.93
CA LEU A 55 23.85 12.79 -3.04
C LEU A 55 24.09 12.07 -1.70
N GLY A 56 24.04 12.78 -0.57
CA GLY A 56 24.15 12.17 0.76
C GLY A 56 23.00 11.24 1.08
N ARG A 57 21.77 11.59 0.72
CA ARG A 57 20.58 10.72 0.85
C ARG A 57 20.68 9.50 -0.07
N GLU A 58 21.05 9.72 -1.34
CA GLU A 58 21.24 8.65 -2.32
C GLU A 58 22.29 7.64 -1.83
N ARG A 59 23.45 8.15 -1.36
CA ARG A 59 24.50 7.30 -0.77
C ARG A 59 23.96 6.43 0.36
N ALA A 60 23.29 7.04 1.34
CA ALA A 60 22.76 6.30 2.50
C ALA A 60 21.75 5.22 2.09
N GLN A 61 20.92 5.46 1.08
CA GLN A 61 19.98 4.47 0.55
C GLN A 61 20.69 3.31 -0.17
N LEU A 62 21.67 3.61 -1.02
CA LEU A 62 22.45 2.60 -1.74
C LEU A 62 23.29 1.76 -0.78
N GLU A 63 24.02 2.42 0.14
CA GLU A 63 24.87 1.78 1.14
C GLU A 63 24.07 0.82 2.04
N ALA A 64 22.88 1.23 2.47
CA ALA A 64 22.02 0.39 3.30
C ALA A 64 21.58 -0.92 2.61
N VAL A 65 21.45 -0.93 1.27
CA VAL A 65 21.10 -2.14 0.52
C VAL A 65 22.36 -2.98 0.25
N VAL A 66 23.43 -2.35 -0.26
CA VAL A 66 24.67 -3.02 -0.65
C VAL A 66 25.34 -3.65 0.57
N ALA A 67 25.51 -2.88 1.67
CA ALA A 67 26.12 -3.39 2.89
C ALA A 67 25.35 -4.57 3.49
N THR A 68 24.01 -4.48 3.53
CA THR A 68 23.20 -5.60 4.05
C THR A 68 23.33 -6.87 3.22
N LEU A 69 23.42 -6.76 1.88
CA LEU A 69 23.63 -7.92 1.01
C LEU A 69 25.05 -8.50 1.14
N ASP A 70 26.06 -7.67 1.31
CA ASP A 70 27.44 -8.11 1.57
C ASP A 70 27.58 -8.79 2.93
N GLU A 71 26.93 -8.24 3.97
CA GLU A 71 26.88 -8.85 5.32
C GLU A 71 26.18 -10.22 5.30
N LEU A 72 25.08 -10.35 4.54
CA LEU A 72 24.38 -11.62 4.39
C LEU A 72 25.26 -12.67 3.70
N GLU A 73 26.00 -12.29 2.66
CA GLU A 73 26.90 -13.20 1.93
C GLU A 73 28.03 -13.70 2.86
N GLY A 74 28.64 -12.79 3.64
CA GLY A 74 29.63 -13.12 4.66
C GLY A 74 29.03 -14.03 5.74
N GLY A 75 27.89 -13.66 6.32
CA GLY A 75 27.22 -14.45 7.35
C GLY A 75 26.83 -15.86 6.89
N PHE A 76 26.43 -16.04 5.62
CA PHE A 76 26.18 -17.38 5.09
C PHE A 76 27.43 -18.21 4.94
N ALA A 77 28.55 -17.61 4.52
CA ALA A 77 29.83 -18.32 4.44
C ALA A 77 30.33 -18.76 5.81
N ASP A 78 30.22 -17.86 6.81
CA ASP A 78 30.60 -18.16 8.20
C ASP A 78 29.68 -19.24 8.81
N SER A 79 28.35 -19.15 8.55
CA SER A 79 27.39 -20.16 9.00
C SER A 79 27.61 -21.54 8.36
N GLU A 80 28.04 -21.62 7.10
CA GLU A 80 28.43 -22.88 6.46
C GLU A 80 29.66 -23.50 7.13
N ALA A 81 30.69 -22.69 7.33
CA ALA A 81 31.93 -23.16 7.99
C ALA A 81 31.64 -23.62 9.43
N MET A 82 30.80 -22.87 10.16
CA MET A 82 30.39 -23.25 11.52
C MET A 82 29.59 -24.54 11.54
N LEU A 83 28.66 -24.73 10.57
CA LEU A 83 27.86 -25.96 10.46
C LEU A 83 28.76 -27.19 10.18
N GLU A 84 29.75 -27.07 9.27
CA GLU A 84 30.66 -28.15 8.95
C GLU A 84 31.47 -28.53 10.18
N LEU A 85 32.04 -27.54 10.89
CA LEU A 85 32.82 -27.76 12.08
C LEU A 85 32.00 -28.37 13.23
N ALA A 86 30.81 -27.86 13.49
CA ALA A 86 29.92 -28.39 14.54
C ALA A 86 29.49 -29.83 14.26
N VAL A 87 29.33 -30.22 12.97
CA VAL A 87 29.04 -31.61 12.58
C VAL A 87 30.26 -32.51 12.80
N GLU A 88 31.47 -32.04 12.46
CA GLU A 88 32.73 -32.82 12.61
C GLU A 88 33.05 -33.04 14.08
N GLU A 89 32.91 -32.00 14.93
CA GLU A 89 33.24 -32.07 16.34
C GLU A 89 32.06 -32.56 17.22
N GLN A 90 30.88 -32.73 16.67
CA GLN A 90 29.64 -33.10 17.38
C GLN A 90 29.30 -32.12 18.52
N ASP A 91 29.54 -30.82 18.28
CA ASP A 91 29.38 -29.76 19.28
C ASP A 91 27.95 -29.22 19.24
N GLU A 92 27.17 -29.54 20.30
CA GLU A 92 25.76 -29.07 20.42
C GLU A 92 25.67 -27.60 20.81
N ASP A 93 26.65 -27.02 21.50
CA ASP A 93 26.65 -25.61 21.86
C ASP A 93 26.87 -24.75 20.62
N MET A 94 27.80 -25.15 19.74
CA MET A 94 28.03 -24.51 18.44
C MET A 94 26.80 -24.60 17.52
N LEU A 95 26.06 -25.70 17.53
CA LEU A 95 24.78 -25.80 16.82
C LEU A 95 23.72 -24.84 17.38
N GLY A 96 23.73 -24.57 18.66
CA GLY A 96 22.88 -23.59 19.33
C GLY A 96 23.19 -22.15 18.90
N GLU A 97 24.50 -21.81 18.87
CA GLU A 97 24.97 -20.50 18.38
C GLU A 97 24.61 -20.29 16.90
N LEU A 98 24.83 -21.30 16.06
CA LEU A 98 24.44 -21.28 14.64
C LEU A 98 22.94 -21.03 14.47
N GLY A 99 22.09 -21.67 15.29
CA GLY A 99 20.64 -21.44 15.25
C GLY A 99 20.28 -19.99 15.56
N SER A 100 20.97 -19.34 16.50
CA SER A 100 20.78 -17.93 16.82
C SER A 100 21.24 -17.02 15.68
N GLU A 101 22.37 -17.33 15.05
CA GLU A 101 22.92 -16.57 13.94
C GLU A 101 22.02 -16.65 12.70
N LEU A 102 21.55 -17.87 12.35
CA LEU A 102 20.58 -18.04 11.27
C LEU A 102 19.27 -17.28 11.51
N GLY A 103 18.83 -17.18 12.77
CA GLY A 103 17.68 -16.32 13.13
C GLY A 103 17.94 -14.83 12.85
N SER A 104 19.15 -14.34 13.12
CA SER A 104 19.56 -12.97 12.81
C SER A 104 19.64 -12.71 11.31
N LEU A 105 20.23 -13.65 10.56
CA LEU A 105 20.28 -13.58 9.10
C LEU A 105 18.88 -13.61 8.47
N GLU A 106 17.98 -14.44 8.99
CA GLU A 106 16.59 -14.50 8.55
C GLU A 106 15.85 -13.16 8.75
N ALA A 107 16.06 -12.50 9.90
CA ALA A 107 15.51 -11.17 10.14
C ALA A 107 16.03 -10.14 9.13
N SER A 108 17.31 -10.22 8.78
CA SER A 108 17.92 -9.33 7.77
C SER A 108 17.41 -9.59 6.36
N VAL A 109 17.25 -10.86 5.96
CA VAL A 109 16.63 -11.24 4.69
C VAL A 109 15.18 -10.76 4.62
N SER A 110 14.40 -10.98 5.67
CA SER A 110 13.00 -10.53 5.75
C SER A 110 12.89 -9.01 5.64
N LYS A 111 13.82 -8.26 6.23
CA LYS A 111 13.87 -6.81 6.09
C LYS A 111 14.16 -6.35 4.65
N LEU A 112 15.01 -7.07 3.91
CA LEU A 112 15.26 -6.78 2.51
C LEU A 112 14.08 -7.17 1.62
N GLU A 113 13.41 -8.30 1.90
CA GLU A 113 12.17 -8.69 1.23
C GLU A 113 11.09 -7.63 1.43
N PHE A 114 10.98 -7.11 2.66
CA PHE A 114 10.08 -6.00 2.97
C PHE A 114 10.42 -4.75 2.13
N ARG A 115 11.69 -4.35 2.09
CA ARG A 115 12.12 -3.20 1.26
C ARG A 115 11.83 -3.40 -0.22
N ARG A 116 11.90 -4.63 -0.71
CA ARG A 116 11.54 -4.95 -2.09
C ARG A 116 10.04 -4.77 -2.36
N MET A 117 9.19 -5.17 -1.43
CA MET A 117 7.73 -5.00 -1.55
C MET A 117 7.35 -3.53 -1.71
N PHE A 118 8.18 -2.62 -1.17
CA PHE A 118 7.98 -1.17 -1.17
C PHE A 118 9.05 -0.45 -2.00
N SER A 119 9.11 -0.80 -3.29
CA SER A 119 10.07 -0.20 -4.23
C SER A 119 9.48 0.94 -5.07
N GLY A 120 8.19 1.21 -4.94
CA GLY A 120 7.52 2.32 -5.61
C GLY A 120 7.93 3.67 -5.00
N GLU A 121 8.05 4.68 -5.84
CA GLU A 121 8.46 6.04 -5.46
C GLU A 121 7.60 6.62 -4.31
N MET A 122 6.30 6.28 -4.29
CA MET A 122 5.33 6.76 -3.30
C MET A 122 5.04 5.75 -2.20
N ASP A 123 5.64 4.55 -2.23
CA ASP A 123 5.32 3.50 -1.25
C ASP A 123 5.57 3.94 0.20
N ALA A 124 6.54 4.82 0.44
CA ALA A 124 6.86 5.34 1.76
C ALA A 124 5.83 6.35 2.30
N SER A 125 4.90 6.82 1.46
CA SER A 125 3.94 7.86 1.81
C SER A 125 2.80 7.34 2.70
N SER A 126 2.14 8.27 3.40
CA SER A 126 0.81 8.07 3.97
C SER A 126 -0.22 7.82 2.86
N ALA A 127 -1.38 7.27 3.22
CA ALA A 127 -2.41 6.89 2.24
C ALA A 127 -3.75 7.54 2.50
N TYR A 128 -4.48 7.81 1.42
CA TYR A 128 -5.94 7.99 1.46
C TYR A 128 -6.61 6.73 0.95
N VAL A 129 -7.61 6.25 1.68
CA VAL A 129 -8.42 5.10 1.28
C VAL A 129 -9.87 5.55 1.12
N ASP A 130 -10.32 5.54 -0.12
CA ASP A 130 -11.69 5.84 -0.50
C ASP A 130 -12.49 4.55 -0.63
N ILE A 131 -13.61 4.46 0.07
CA ILE A 131 -14.51 3.32 0.04
C ILE A 131 -15.86 3.80 -0.50
N GLN A 132 -16.40 3.11 -1.49
CA GLN A 132 -17.69 3.45 -2.08
C GLN A 132 -18.58 2.21 -2.18
N ALA A 133 -19.83 2.36 -1.74
CA ALA A 133 -20.84 1.34 -1.94
C ALA A 133 -21.17 1.19 -3.43
N GLY A 134 -21.19 -0.05 -3.91
CA GLY A 134 -21.63 -0.36 -5.26
C GLY A 134 -23.15 -0.31 -5.41
N SER A 135 -23.61 -0.67 -6.60
CA SER A 135 -25.05 -0.78 -6.89
C SER A 135 -25.65 -1.99 -6.16
N GLY A 136 -26.28 -1.79 -5.03
CA GLY A 136 -26.86 -2.87 -4.20
C GLY A 136 -27.71 -2.35 -3.05
N GLY A 137 -28.01 -1.06 -3.02
CA GLY A 137 -28.85 -0.45 -1.99
C GLY A 137 -28.26 -0.61 -0.59
N THR A 138 -29.11 -0.82 0.42
CA THR A 138 -28.73 -0.90 1.85
C THR A 138 -27.65 -1.95 2.12
N GLU A 139 -27.69 -3.11 1.43
CA GLU A 139 -26.74 -4.18 1.63
C GLU A 139 -25.31 -3.79 1.18
N ALA A 140 -25.18 -3.05 0.07
CA ALA A 140 -23.89 -2.54 -0.39
C ALA A 140 -23.38 -1.40 0.51
N GLN A 141 -24.28 -0.59 1.06
CA GLN A 141 -23.93 0.47 2.00
C GLN A 141 -23.45 -0.10 3.34
N ASP A 142 -24.05 -1.16 3.84
CA ASP A 142 -23.59 -1.89 5.02
C ASP A 142 -22.23 -2.57 4.75
N TRP A 143 -22.06 -3.15 3.57
CA TRP A 143 -20.77 -3.73 3.17
C TRP A 143 -19.64 -2.69 3.13
N ALA A 144 -19.90 -1.51 2.62
CA ALA A 144 -18.93 -0.42 2.61
C ALA A 144 -18.54 -0.01 4.05
N GLU A 145 -19.48 0.03 4.99
CA GLU A 145 -19.21 0.29 6.41
C GLU A 145 -18.38 -0.82 7.06
N MET A 146 -18.65 -2.08 6.72
CA MET A 146 -17.83 -3.20 7.18
C MET A 146 -16.39 -3.10 6.68
N LEU A 147 -16.16 -2.72 5.41
CA LEU A 147 -14.83 -2.47 4.86
C LEU A 147 -14.14 -1.30 5.57
N LEU A 148 -14.84 -0.21 5.81
CA LEU A 148 -14.31 0.93 6.57
C LEU A 148 -13.79 0.49 7.94
N ARG A 149 -14.60 -0.25 8.68
CA ARG A 149 -14.21 -0.80 9.99
C ARG A 149 -13.01 -1.73 9.89
N MET A 150 -12.95 -2.57 8.86
CA MET A 150 -11.86 -3.52 8.62
C MET A 150 -10.52 -2.78 8.41
N TYR A 151 -10.50 -1.75 7.58
CA TYR A 151 -9.27 -0.97 7.33
C TYR A 151 -8.87 -0.12 8.52
N LEU A 152 -9.81 0.47 9.26
CA LEU A 152 -9.51 1.20 10.49
C LEU A 152 -8.86 0.28 11.55
N ARG A 153 -9.35 -0.94 11.71
CA ARG A 153 -8.77 -1.91 12.64
C ARG A 153 -7.41 -2.42 12.19
N TRP A 154 -7.25 -2.63 10.88
CA TRP A 154 -5.94 -2.98 10.33
C TRP A 154 -4.91 -1.88 10.59
N ALA A 155 -5.27 -0.62 10.35
CA ALA A 155 -4.39 0.51 10.61
C ALA A 155 -4.01 0.64 12.10
N ASP A 156 -4.97 0.48 13.01
CA ASP A 156 -4.73 0.50 14.46
C ASP A 156 -3.80 -0.63 14.89
N ALA A 157 -4.00 -1.84 14.38
CA ALA A 157 -3.14 -3.00 14.67
C ALA A 157 -1.68 -2.81 14.21
N HIS A 158 -1.46 -2.02 13.15
CA HIS A 158 -0.14 -1.69 12.61
C HIS A 158 0.45 -0.40 13.19
N GLY A 159 -0.22 0.24 14.14
CA GLY A 159 0.25 1.48 14.74
C GLY A 159 0.15 2.70 13.83
N PHE A 160 -0.60 2.60 12.74
CA PHE A 160 -0.90 3.75 11.89
C PHE A 160 -1.96 4.64 12.55
N LYS A 161 -1.81 5.94 12.38
CA LYS A 161 -2.86 6.87 12.77
C LYS A 161 -3.88 6.98 11.64
N ALA A 162 -5.08 6.44 11.84
CA ALA A 162 -6.17 6.52 10.87
C ALA A 162 -7.21 7.55 11.30
N GLU A 163 -7.49 8.51 10.41
CA GLU A 163 -8.49 9.56 10.64
C GLU A 163 -9.58 9.49 9.57
N LEU A 164 -10.85 9.52 9.99
CA LEU A 164 -11.97 9.62 9.07
C LEU A 164 -12.06 11.05 8.55
N VAL A 165 -11.72 11.24 7.27
CA VAL A 165 -11.75 12.56 6.61
C VAL A 165 -13.17 12.93 6.23
N GLU A 166 -13.90 11.97 5.66
CA GLU A 166 -15.28 12.14 5.21
C GLU A 166 -16.06 10.83 5.29
N ALA A 167 -17.35 10.91 5.62
CA ALA A 167 -18.28 9.81 5.48
C ALA A 167 -19.66 10.33 5.07
N SER A 168 -20.26 9.67 4.08
CA SER A 168 -21.65 9.90 3.68
C SER A 168 -22.50 8.74 4.15
N ALA A 169 -23.46 9.01 5.05
CA ALA A 169 -24.32 7.99 5.60
C ALA A 169 -25.20 7.32 4.54
N GLY A 170 -25.49 6.05 4.72
CA GLY A 170 -26.45 5.30 3.94
C GLY A 170 -27.88 5.76 4.19
N ASP A 171 -28.80 5.34 3.34
CA ASP A 171 -30.21 5.75 3.43
C ASP A 171 -30.92 5.10 4.61
N VAL A 172 -30.60 3.86 4.95
CA VAL A 172 -31.19 3.07 6.03
C VAL A 172 -30.13 2.56 7.01
N ALA A 173 -29.00 2.07 6.46
CA ALA A 173 -27.88 1.57 7.23
C ALA A 173 -26.59 1.74 6.41
N GLY A 174 -25.45 1.63 7.09
CA GLY A 174 -24.14 1.68 6.43
C GLY A 174 -23.77 3.06 5.91
N ILE A 175 -22.85 3.10 4.95
CA ILE A 175 -22.32 4.32 4.32
C ILE A 175 -22.41 4.22 2.79
N LYS A 176 -22.63 5.35 2.14
CA LYS A 176 -22.53 5.50 0.68
C LYS A 176 -21.09 5.59 0.25
N SER A 177 -20.30 6.36 0.98
CA SER A 177 -18.86 6.53 0.78
C SER A 177 -18.19 6.94 2.08
N ALA A 178 -16.90 6.62 2.20
CA ALA A 178 -16.02 7.15 3.22
C ALA A 178 -14.61 7.31 2.67
N THR A 179 -13.89 8.30 3.20
CA THR A 179 -12.46 8.51 2.98
C THR A 179 -11.77 8.50 4.32
N ILE A 180 -10.77 7.65 4.47
CA ILE A 180 -9.86 7.64 5.62
C ILE A 180 -8.48 8.08 5.20
N HIS A 181 -7.82 8.84 6.07
CA HIS A 181 -6.41 9.19 5.95
C HIS A 181 -5.62 8.30 6.90
N VAL A 182 -4.76 7.45 6.36
CA VAL A 182 -3.89 6.54 7.10
C VAL A 182 -2.50 7.11 7.09
N GLN A 183 -2.05 7.63 8.24
CA GLN A 183 -0.77 8.31 8.42
C GLN A 183 0.27 7.36 8.98
N GLY A 184 1.42 7.32 8.35
CA GLY A 184 2.59 6.56 8.80
C GLY A 184 3.45 6.10 7.65
N ASP A 185 4.68 5.70 7.97
CA ASP A 185 5.65 5.26 6.99
C ASP A 185 5.17 3.99 6.27
N TYR A 186 5.17 4.03 4.95
CA TYR A 186 4.74 2.93 4.09
C TYR A 186 3.25 2.58 4.13
N ALA A 187 2.39 3.47 4.66
CA ALA A 187 0.95 3.21 4.70
C ALA A 187 0.37 3.00 3.29
N TYR A 188 0.79 3.82 2.31
CA TYR A 188 0.42 3.64 0.91
C TYR A 188 0.98 2.35 0.32
N GLY A 189 2.25 2.07 0.54
CA GLY A 189 2.90 0.87 0.06
C GLY A 189 2.17 -0.41 0.48
N TRP A 190 1.73 -0.48 1.74
CA TRP A 190 0.93 -1.57 2.26
C TRP A 190 -0.44 -1.66 1.58
N LEU A 191 -1.15 -0.55 1.47
CA LEU A 191 -2.56 -0.54 1.09
C LEU A 191 -2.81 -0.46 -0.43
N ARG A 192 -1.83 -0.05 -1.24
CA ARG A 192 -1.99 0.18 -2.69
C ARG A 192 -2.61 -1.00 -3.43
N THR A 193 -2.29 -2.21 -3.01
CA THR A 193 -2.82 -3.44 -3.61
C THR A 193 -4.26 -3.75 -3.22
N GLU A 194 -4.85 -3.01 -2.29
CA GLU A 194 -6.26 -3.13 -1.89
C GLU A 194 -7.22 -2.37 -2.82
N THR A 195 -6.68 -1.61 -3.77
CA THR A 195 -7.46 -0.94 -4.81
C THR A 195 -8.18 -1.96 -5.68
N GLY A 196 -9.52 -1.86 -5.74
CA GLY A 196 -10.36 -2.73 -6.57
C GLY A 196 -11.74 -2.97 -5.98
N VAL A 197 -12.43 -3.97 -6.53
CA VAL A 197 -13.79 -4.34 -6.12
C VAL A 197 -13.77 -5.50 -5.13
N HIS A 198 -14.40 -5.28 -3.99
CA HIS A 198 -14.60 -6.26 -2.93
C HIS A 198 -16.01 -6.81 -2.98
N ARG A 199 -16.15 -8.12 -3.15
CA ARG A 199 -17.43 -8.82 -3.27
C ARG A 199 -17.83 -9.47 -1.95
N LEU A 200 -19.00 -9.12 -1.42
CA LEU A 200 -19.61 -9.80 -0.28
C LEU A 200 -20.72 -10.73 -0.73
N VAL A 201 -20.76 -11.94 -0.17
CA VAL A 201 -21.86 -12.89 -0.29
C VAL A 201 -22.23 -13.36 1.10
N ARG A 202 -23.47 -13.06 1.51
CA ARG A 202 -24.02 -13.50 2.82
C ARG A 202 -25.54 -13.54 2.79
N LYS A 203 -26.14 -14.16 3.81
CA LYS A 203 -27.56 -13.96 4.13
C LYS A 203 -27.75 -12.52 4.60
N SER A 204 -28.64 -11.79 3.91
CA SER A 204 -28.87 -10.38 4.21
C SER A 204 -29.61 -10.20 5.52
N PRO A 205 -29.11 -9.37 6.46
CA PRO A 205 -29.85 -9.01 7.66
C PRO A 205 -31.02 -8.03 7.37
N PHE A 206 -31.06 -7.45 6.18
CA PHE A 206 -32.09 -6.49 5.75
C PHE A 206 -33.21 -7.16 4.94
N ASP A 207 -33.04 -8.42 4.56
CA ASP A 207 -34.07 -9.20 3.87
C ASP A 207 -34.86 -10.04 4.87
N SER A 208 -36.16 -9.75 5.01
CA SER A 208 -37.07 -10.51 5.87
C SER A 208 -37.13 -12.02 5.55
N GLY A 209 -36.82 -12.38 4.31
CA GLY A 209 -36.73 -13.80 3.86
C GLY A 209 -35.39 -14.46 4.13
N GLY A 210 -34.40 -13.74 4.66
CA GLY A 210 -33.05 -14.26 4.94
C GLY A 210 -32.33 -14.84 3.73
N ARG A 211 -32.63 -14.31 2.54
CA ARG A 211 -32.02 -14.78 1.28
C ARG A 211 -30.57 -14.38 1.18
N ARG A 212 -29.82 -15.17 0.42
CA ARG A 212 -28.42 -14.90 0.11
C ARG A 212 -28.32 -13.78 -0.91
N HIS A 213 -27.58 -12.73 -0.57
CA HIS A 213 -27.33 -11.58 -1.42
C HIS A 213 -25.86 -11.48 -1.79
N THR A 214 -25.60 -10.87 -2.94
CA THR A 214 -24.25 -10.49 -3.38
C THR A 214 -24.21 -8.99 -3.49
N SER A 215 -23.22 -8.38 -2.82
CA SER A 215 -23.00 -6.94 -2.82
C SER A 215 -21.57 -6.62 -3.17
N PHE A 216 -21.35 -5.45 -3.73
CA PHE A 216 -20.05 -4.98 -4.15
C PHE A 216 -19.77 -3.62 -3.51
N SER A 217 -18.52 -3.41 -3.16
CA SER A 217 -17.98 -2.11 -2.79
C SER A 217 -16.61 -1.94 -3.42
N SER A 218 -16.30 -0.75 -3.87
CA SER A 218 -14.98 -0.41 -4.41
C SER A 218 -14.14 0.26 -3.35
N VAL A 219 -12.87 -0.09 -3.35
CA VAL A 219 -11.82 0.57 -2.56
C VAL A 219 -10.82 1.17 -3.51
N PHE A 220 -10.43 2.40 -3.27
CA PHE A 220 -9.39 3.09 -4.01
C PHE A 220 -8.38 3.66 -3.04
N VAL A 221 -7.11 3.34 -3.25
CA VAL A 221 -6.00 3.80 -2.40
C VAL A 221 -5.13 4.74 -3.21
N SER A 222 -4.88 5.91 -2.65
CA SER A 222 -3.98 6.91 -3.25
C SER A 222 -2.95 7.38 -2.23
N PRO A 223 -1.72 7.75 -2.66
CA PRO A 223 -0.71 8.26 -1.76
C PRO A 223 -1.05 9.66 -1.28
N GLU A 224 -0.58 10.02 -0.09
CA GLU A 224 -0.44 11.41 0.31
C GLU A 224 0.75 12.00 -0.43
N VAL A 225 0.48 13.03 -1.23
CA VAL A 225 1.52 13.75 -1.99
C VAL A 225 2.01 14.91 -1.15
N ASP A 226 3.31 14.94 -0.85
CA ASP A 226 3.94 16.09 -0.21
C ASP A 226 4.01 17.27 -1.18
N ASP A 227 4.09 18.50 -0.64
CA ASP A 227 4.13 19.74 -1.41
C ASP A 227 5.33 19.84 -2.39
N ASP A 228 6.31 18.94 -2.28
CA ASP A 228 7.52 18.90 -3.11
C ASP A 228 7.36 18.14 -4.45
N ILE A 229 6.22 17.47 -4.69
CA ILE A 229 5.96 16.83 -5.99
C ILE A 229 5.18 17.81 -6.85
N ASP A 230 5.85 18.33 -7.86
CA ASP A 230 5.34 19.30 -8.83
C ASP A 230 4.23 18.68 -9.71
N ILE A 231 3.08 18.44 -9.10
CA ILE A 231 1.87 18.18 -9.86
C ILE A 231 1.30 19.53 -10.22
N ASP A 232 1.53 19.95 -11.44
CA ASP A 232 1.00 21.20 -11.97
C ASP A 232 -0.51 21.08 -12.20
N ILE A 233 -1.28 21.21 -11.10
CA ILE A 233 -2.73 21.35 -11.18
C ILE A 233 -3.03 22.82 -11.44
N ASP A 234 -3.45 23.11 -12.67
CA ASP A 234 -4.00 24.43 -12.98
C ASP A 234 -5.25 24.70 -12.13
N MET A 235 -5.05 25.39 -11.03
CA MET A 235 -6.14 25.78 -10.13
C MET A 235 -7.22 26.63 -10.79
N GLY A 236 -6.92 27.25 -11.96
CA GLY A 236 -7.90 27.96 -12.78
C GLY A 236 -8.92 27.02 -13.43
N SER A 237 -8.53 25.77 -13.67
CA SER A 237 -9.38 24.70 -14.22
C SER A 237 -10.13 23.90 -13.15
N VAL A 238 -9.87 24.17 -11.84
CA VAL A 238 -10.55 23.51 -10.72
C VAL A 238 -11.81 24.29 -10.37
N ARG A 239 -12.97 23.69 -10.60
CA ARG A 239 -14.25 24.22 -10.10
C ARG A 239 -14.37 23.93 -8.61
N VAL A 240 -14.60 24.99 -7.84
CA VAL A 240 -14.82 24.92 -6.38
C VAL A 240 -16.28 25.16 -6.07
N ASP A 241 -16.97 24.15 -5.58
CA ASP A 241 -18.35 24.26 -5.13
C ASP A 241 -18.38 24.18 -3.59
N THR A 242 -19.01 25.16 -2.97
CA THR A 242 -19.26 25.15 -1.52
C THR A 242 -20.71 24.73 -1.28
N TYR A 243 -20.93 23.85 -0.30
CA TYR A 243 -22.27 23.37 0.01
C TYR A 243 -22.43 23.09 1.49
N ARG A 244 -23.68 22.90 1.91
CA ARG A 244 -23.99 22.53 3.28
C ARG A 244 -23.76 21.05 3.48
N ALA A 245 -22.93 20.72 4.47
CA ALA A 245 -22.73 19.34 4.83
C ALA A 245 -24.06 18.69 5.27
N SER A 246 -24.35 17.52 4.71
CA SER A 246 -25.47 16.69 5.10
C SER A 246 -24.94 15.49 5.87
N GLY A 247 -24.86 15.56 7.21
CA GLY A 247 -24.37 14.46 8.03
C GLY A 247 -24.77 14.62 9.50
N ALA A 248 -24.55 13.59 10.29
CA ALA A 248 -24.80 13.53 11.74
C ALA A 248 -23.82 14.41 12.54
N GLY A 249 -23.74 15.70 12.23
CA GLY A 249 -22.96 16.71 12.96
C GLY A 249 -23.89 17.78 13.54
N GLY A 250 -23.59 18.24 14.75
CA GLY A 250 -24.44 19.18 15.53
C GLY A 250 -24.85 20.42 14.73
N GLN A 251 -25.79 21.19 15.30
CA GLN A 251 -26.49 22.34 14.68
C GLN A 251 -25.62 23.36 13.94
N HIS A 252 -24.31 23.40 14.18
CA HIS A 252 -23.39 24.35 13.51
C HIS A 252 -22.97 23.90 12.12
N VAL A 253 -22.81 22.59 11.88
CA VAL A 253 -22.34 22.01 10.59
C VAL A 253 -23.42 22.12 9.52
N ASN A 254 -24.69 22.08 9.93
CA ASN A 254 -25.85 22.16 9.02
C ASN A 254 -26.31 23.60 8.69
N ARG A 255 -25.65 24.62 9.25
CA ARG A 255 -26.03 26.05 9.04
C ARG A 255 -25.05 26.84 8.20
N THR A 256 -23.81 26.36 8.02
CA THR A 256 -22.77 27.05 7.25
C THR A 256 -22.34 26.21 6.04
N ASP A 257 -22.16 26.88 4.90
CA ASP A 257 -21.66 26.26 3.67
C ASP A 257 -20.14 26.03 3.80
N SER A 258 -19.73 25.18 4.76
CA SER A 258 -18.31 24.88 5.05
C SER A 258 -17.76 23.69 4.26
N ALA A 259 -18.64 22.84 3.71
CA ALA A 259 -18.20 21.73 2.86
C ALA A 259 -17.71 22.23 1.49
N VAL A 260 -16.62 21.65 1.03
CA VAL A 260 -15.98 22.01 -0.23
C VAL A 260 -15.93 20.79 -1.13
N ARG A 261 -16.35 20.96 -2.38
CA ARG A 261 -16.17 19.98 -3.47
C ARG A 261 -15.30 20.62 -4.52
N LEU A 262 -14.26 19.92 -4.93
CA LEU A 262 -13.40 20.30 -6.04
C LEU A 262 -13.71 19.37 -7.21
N THR A 263 -13.93 19.95 -8.38
CA THR A 263 -14.06 19.23 -9.64
C THR A 263 -12.97 19.74 -10.56
N TYR A 264 -12.03 18.88 -10.89
CA TYR A 264 -10.95 19.15 -11.82
C TYR A 264 -11.20 18.40 -13.12
N VAL A 265 -11.28 19.15 -14.22
CA VAL A 265 -11.42 18.61 -15.55
C VAL A 265 -10.16 18.98 -16.32
N PHE A 266 -9.44 17.96 -16.77
CA PHE A 266 -8.25 18.17 -17.58
C PHE A 266 -8.25 17.24 -18.79
N LYS A 267 -7.58 17.69 -19.84
CA LYS A 267 -7.35 16.86 -21.02
C LYS A 267 -5.99 16.24 -20.91
N ASP A 268 -5.94 14.94 -21.07
CA ASP A 268 -4.70 14.22 -21.20
C ASP A 268 -3.93 14.73 -22.42
N PRO A 269 -2.69 15.24 -22.28
CA PRO A 269 -1.94 15.81 -23.40
C PRO A 269 -1.61 14.76 -24.48
N ASP A 270 -1.51 13.47 -24.13
CA ASP A 270 -1.11 12.41 -25.04
C ASP A 270 -2.31 11.77 -25.76
N THR A 271 -3.40 11.55 -25.03
CA THR A 271 -4.60 10.90 -25.58
C THR A 271 -5.67 11.87 -26.02
N GLY A 272 -5.67 13.12 -25.52
CA GLY A 272 -6.70 14.11 -25.73
C GLY A 272 -8.02 13.79 -25.00
N GLU A 273 -8.06 12.72 -24.21
CA GLU A 273 -9.23 12.33 -23.43
C GLU A 273 -9.45 13.30 -22.26
N GLU A 274 -10.72 13.56 -21.98
CA GLU A 274 -11.11 14.46 -20.89
C GLU A 274 -11.35 13.64 -19.62
N HIS A 275 -10.55 13.92 -18.56
CA HIS A 275 -10.66 13.29 -17.26
C HIS A 275 -11.31 14.24 -16.26
N THR A 276 -12.24 13.72 -15.48
CA THR A 276 -12.90 14.47 -14.40
C THR A 276 -12.55 13.83 -13.05
N VAL A 277 -11.85 14.59 -12.21
CA VAL A 277 -11.54 14.19 -10.85
C VAL A 277 -12.37 15.02 -9.87
N VAL A 278 -13.10 14.35 -8.99
CA VAL A 278 -13.92 15.01 -7.97
C VAL A 278 -13.42 14.62 -6.59
N THR A 279 -13.14 15.63 -5.76
CA THR A 279 -12.82 15.46 -4.34
C THR A 279 -13.73 16.33 -3.49
N GLN A 280 -14.00 15.91 -2.27
CA GLN A 280 -14.85 16.67 -1.36
C GLN A 280 -14.37 16.50 0.07
N CYS A 281 -14.49 17.57 0.87
CA CYS A 281 -14.20 17.56 2.30
C CYS A 281 -15.23 18.38 3.05
N GLN A 282 -15.79 17.80 4.13
CA GLN A 282 -16.78 18.43 5.00
C GLN A 282 -16.50 18.23 6.49
N SER A 283 -15.33 17.66 6.84
CA SER A 283 -15.00 17.26 8.21
C SER A 283 -14.69 18.44 9.15
N GLY A 284 -14.17 19.53 8.59
CA GLY A 284 -13.77 20.71 9.36
C GLY A 284 -14.88 21.76 9.50
N ARG A 285 -14.79 22.56 10.56
CA ARG A 285 -15.67 23.74 10.76
C ARG A 285 -15.24 24.93 9.90
N SER A 286 -14.01 24.92 9.40
CA SER A 286 -13.43 25.97 8.56
C SER A 286 -13.48 25.57 7.09
N GLN A 287 -14.15 26.37 6.28
CA GLN A 287 -14.17 26.22 4.81
C GLN A 287 -12.75 26.23 4.22
N HIS A 288 -11.84 27.03 4.77
CA HIS A 288 -10.45 27.11 4.31
C HIS A 288 -9.72 25.79 4.56
N GLN A 289 -9.83 25.23 5.75
CA GLN A 289 -9.22 23.94 6.10
C GLN A 289 -9.79 22.80 5.26
N ASN A 290 -11.10 22.79 5.01
CA ASN A 290 -11.74 21.80 4.15
C ASN A 290 -11.25 21.95 2.70
N LYS A 291 -11.04 23.18 2.21
CA LYS A 291 -10.48 23.44 0.89
C LYS A 291 -9.06 22.90 0.77
N ASP A 292 -8.19 23.18 1.74
CA ASP A 292 -6.79 22.73 1.73
C ASP A 292 -6.72 21.19 1.75
N THR A 293 -7.55 20.56 2.58
CA THR A 293 -7.65 19.09 2.61
C THR A 293 -8.15 18.53 1.28
N ALA A 294 -9.18 19.13 0.69
CA ALA A 294 -9.71 18.69 -0.60
C ALA A 294 -8.68 18.87 -1.74
N ILE A 295 -7.83 19.91 -1.67
CA ILE A 295 -6.72 20.12 -2.64
C ILE A 295 -5.69 18.99 -2.50
N LYS A 296 -5.27 18.64 -1.29
CA LYS A 296 -4.35 17.51 -1.07
C LYS A 296 -4.92 16.19 -1.59
N MET A 297 -6.21 15.94 -1.35
CA MET A 297 -6.91 14.77 -1.90
C MET A 297 -6.95 14.80 -3.43
N LEU A 298 -7.15 15.98 -4.03
CA LEU A 298 -7.14 16.15 -5.48
C LEU A 298 -5.76 15.83 -6.07
N GLN A 299 -4.70 16.38 -5.46
CA GLN A 299 -3.31 16.11 -5.86
C GLN A 299 -3.00 14.62 -5.81
N ALA A 300 -3.35 13.94 -4.71
CA ALA A 300 -3.17 12.51 -4.57
C ALA A 300 -3.88 11.71 -5.67
N ARG A 301 -5.14 12.07 -6.01
CA ARG A 301 -5.88 11.38 -7.09
C ARG A 301 -5.34 11.64 -8.49
N VAL A 302 -4.89 12.86 -8.77
CA VAL A 302 -4.26 13.19 -10.06
C VAL A 302 -2.95 12.43 -10.21
N TYR A 303 -2.15 12.36 -9.15
CA TYR A 303 -0.90 11.56 -9.15
C TYR A 303 -1.17 10.08 -9.47
N GLU A 304 -2.16 9.48 -8.82
CA GLU A 304 -2.51 8.08 -9.07
C GLU A 304 -2.93 7.84 -10.54
N LEU A 305 -3.64 8.78 -11.14
CA LEU A 305 -3.99 8.71 -12.57
C LEU A 305 -2.73 8.75 -13.45
N GLU A 306 -1.75 9.61 -13.12
CA GLU A 306 -0.48 9.67 -13.84
C GLU A 306 0.34 8.37 -13.70
N VAL A 307 0.40 7.80 -12.49
CA VAL A 307 1.05 6.51 -12.25
C VAL A 307 0.35 5.38 -13.01
N GLN A 308 -0.99 5.35 -12.97
CA GLN A 308 -1.78 4.37 -13.72
C GLN A 308 -1.55 4.49 -15.23
N LYS A 309 -1.45 5.70 -15.74
CA LYS A 309 -1.14 5.96 -17.15
C LYS A 309 0.21 5.38 -17.54
N ARG A 310 1.27 5.69 -16.78
CA ARG A 310 2.62 5.13 -17.00
C ARG A 310 2.63 3.60 -16.93
N ASN A 311 1.91 3.03 -15.97
CA ASN A 311 1.79 1.58 -15.85
C ASN A 311 0.92 0.96 -16.96
N ALA A 312 -0.13 1.66 -17.42
CA ALA A 312 -0.98 1.22 -18.53
C ALA A 312 -0.22 1.20 -19.86
N GLU A 313 0.71 2.13 -20.08
CA GLU A 313 1.61 2.08 -21.25
C GLU A 313 2.54 0.85 -21.20
N LYS A 314 3.14 0.56 -20.05
CA LYS A 314 3.91 -0.67 -19.85
C LYS A 314 3.04 -1.92 -20.02
N GLN A 315 1.85 -1.92 -19.47
CA GLN A 315 0.91 -3.03 -19.56
C GLN A 315 0.24 -3.17 -20.93
N ARG A 316 0.07 -2.09 -21.71
CA ARG A 316 -0.36 -2.17 -23.12
C ARG A 316 0.65 -2.90 -23.98
N LEU A 317 1.93 -2.74 -23.72
CA LEU A 317 3.01 -3.51 -24.37
C LEU A 317 2.99 -4.99 -23.95
N GLU A 318 2.57 -5.32 -22.73
CA GLU A 318 2.44 -6.69 -22.26
C GLU A 318 1.06 -7.32 -22.54
N ASN A 319 -0.02 -6.55 -22.49
CA ASN A 319 -1.41 -7.03 -22.58
C ASN A 319 -2.00 -7.03 -24.00
N SER A 320 -1.20 -6.81 -25.05
CA SER A 320 -1.67 -7.18 -26.40
C SER A 320 -2.03 -8.69 -26.51
N LYS A 321 -2.15 -9.38 -25.38
CA LYS A 321 -2.37 -10.85 -25.28
C LYS A 321 -3.60 -11.33 -24.50
N SER A 322 -4.43 -10.51 -23.85
CA SER A 322 -5.69 -11.03 -23.29
C SER A 322 -6.74 -9.96 -22.99
N ASP A 323 -7.88 -10.14 -23.63
CA ASP A 323 -9.16 -9.47 -23.45
C ASP A 323 -9.79 -9.88 -22.11
N ILE A 324 -10.08 -8.95 -21.20
CA ILE A 324 -10.80 -9.27 -19.96
C ILE A 324 -11.90 -8.25 -19.71
N GLY A 325 -13.14 -8.69 -19.93
CA GLY A 325 -14.34 -8.02 -19.48
C GLY A 325 -14.67 -8.30 -18.02
N TRP A 326 -15.26 -7.31 -17.34
CA TRP A 326 -15.76 -7.24 -15.97
C TRP A 326 -14.74 -6.87 -14.91
N GLY A 327 -14.85 -5.64 -14.48
CA GLY A 327 -14.08 -4.93 -13.48
C GLY A 327 -13.45 -5.78 -12.38
N SER A 328 -12.20 -5.56 -12.17
CA SER A 328 -11.27 -6.34 -11.36
C SER A 328 -11.76 -6.54 -9.93
N GLN A 329 -12.53 -7.61 -9.70
CA GLN A 329 -12.76 -8.10 -8.35
C GLN A 329 -11.44 -8.60 -7.80
N ILE A 330 -10.97 -7.98 -6.73
CA ILE A 330 -9.72 -8.40 -6.10
C ILE A 330 -9.96 -9.47 -5.04
N ARG A 331 -11.06 -9.37 -4.26
CA ARG A 331 -11.32 -10.30 -3.16
C ARG A 331 -12.81 -10.61 -3.01
N SER A 332 -13.10 -11.89 -2.73
CA SER A 332 -14.46 -12.39 -2.49
C SER A 332 -14.60 -12.86 -1.04
N TYR A 333 -15.60 -12.33 -0.37
CA TYR A 333 -15.95 -12.59 1.02
C TYR A 333 -17.27 -13.37 1.04
N VAL A 334 -17.23 -14.69 1.28
CA VAL A 334 -18.39 -15.58 1.33
C VAL A 334 -18.58 -15.99 2.78
N LEU A 335 -19.37 -15.23 3.52
CA LEU A 335 -19.47 -15.40 4.98
C LEU A 335 -20.24 -16.66 5.37
N ASP A 336 -21.25 -17.04 4.60
CA ASP A 336 -22.03 -18.27 4.87
C ASP A 336 -21.18 -19.53 4.76
N ASP A 337 -20.20 -19.55 3.87
CA ASP A 337 -19.28 -20.67 3.65
C ASP A 337 -17.98 -20.51 4.45
N ALA A 338 -17.90 -19.49 5.32
CA ALA A 338 -16.70 -19.13 6.06
C ALA A 338 -15.44 -19.11 5.17
N ARG A 339 -15.49 -18.37 4.05
CA ARG A 339 -14.40 -18.32 3.08
C ARG A 339 -14.17 -16.92 2.57
N ILE A 340 -12.92 -16.45 2.66
CA ILE A 340 -12.44 -15.24 2.00
C ILE A 340 -11.28 -15.64 1.09
N LYS A 341 -11.34 -15.20 -0.18
CA LYS A 341 -10.33 -15.53 -1.19
C LYS A 341 -9.94 -14.29 -1.98
N ASP A 342 -8.65 -14.02 -2.06
CA ASP A 342 -8.10 -13.08 -3.03
C ASP A 342 -8.02 -13.76 -4.41
N LEU A 343 -8.61 -13.14 -5.41
CA LEU A 343 -8.75 -13.71 -6.76
C LEU A 343 -7.48 -13.55 -7.59
N ARG A 344 -6.60 -12.63 -7.21
CA ARG A 344 -5.34 -12.34 -7.92
C ARG A 344 -4.24 -13.31 -7.51
N THR A 345 -4.10 -13.53 -6.20
CA THR A 345 -3.05 -14.40 -5.62
C THR A 345 -3.52 -15.81 -5.34
N GLY A 346 -4.84 -16.04 -5.29
CA GLY A 346 -5.42 -17.32 -4.93
C GLY A 346 -5.38 -17.62 -3.42
N VAL A 347 -4.80 -16.75 -2.61
CA VAL A 347 -4.75 -16.91 -1.14
C VAL A 347 -6.16 -16.89 -0.56
N GLU A 348 -6.45 -17.86 0.31
CA GLU A 348 -7.75 -17.97 0.97
C GLU A 348 -7.63 -18.24 2.47
N THR A 349 -8.67 -17.90 3.21
CA THR A 349 -8.81 -18.23 4.63
C THR A 349 -10.25 -18.57 4.97
N ARG A 350 -10.41 -19.40 6.01
CA ARG A 350 -11.72 -19.70 6.61
C ARG A 350 -12.04 -18.86 7.85
N ASN A 351 -11.05 -18.13 8.38
CA ASN A 351 -11.26 -17.24 9.51
C ASN A 351 -11.76 -15.88 9.03
N THR A 352 -13.04 -15.84 8.64
CA THR A 352 -13.67 -14.64 8.08
C THR A 352 -13.76 -13.50 9.10
N GLN A 353 -13.97 -13.83 10.37
CA GLN A 353 -14.10 -12.84 11.42
C GLN A 353 -12.78 -12.11 11.67
N ALA A 354 -11.66 -12.82 11.72
CA ALA A 354 -10.35 -12.18 11.89
C ALA A 354 -10.07 -11.17 10.76
N VAL A 355 -10.38 -11.54 9.50
CA VAL A 355 -10.21 -10.65 8.35
C VAL A 355 -11.08 -9.39 8.48
N LEU A 356 -12.36 -9.55 8.83
CA LEU A 356 -13.27 -8.42 9.06
C LEU A 356 -12.86 -7.57 10.27
N ASP A 357 -12.07 -8.12 11.18
CA ASP A 357 -11.48 -7.43 12.32
C ASP A 357 -10.06 -6.88 12.04
N GLY A 358 -9.59 -6.95 10.78
CA GLY A 358 -8.37 -6.27 10.32
C GLY A 358 -7.17 -7.19 10.03
N ASP A 359 -7.29 -8.52 10.14
CA ASP A 359 -6.20 -9.44 9.78
C ASP A 359 -6.09 -9.60 8.24
N LEU A 360 -5.45 -8.60 7.59
CA LEU A 360 -5.31 -8.53 6.14
C LEU A 360 -3.91 -8.91 5.62
N ASP A 361 -2.93 -9.02 6.49
CA ASP A 361 -1.51 -9.12 6.12
C ASP A 361 -1.22 -10.22 5.13
N ARG A 362 -1.80 -11.41 5.34
CA ARG A 362 -1.61 -12.55 4.44
C ARG A 362 -2.03 -12.27 3.00
N PHE A 363 -3.07 -11.43 2.80
CA PHE A 363 -3.54 -11.06 1.46
C PHE A 363 -2.67 -9.97 0.87
N ILE A 364 -2.39 -8.94 1.67
CA ILE A 364 -1.58 -7.79 1.27
C ILE A 364 -0.17 -8.24 0.92
N GLU A 365 0.50 -9.01 1.79
CA GLU A 365 1.84 -9.53 1.52
C GLU A 365 1.90 -10.43 0.28
N ALA A 366 0.91 -11.31 0.11
CA ALA A 366 0.87 -12.17 -1.07
C ALA A 366 0.71 -11.35 -2.35
N SER A 367 -0.09 -10.27 -2.33
CA SER A 367 -0.27 -9.36 -3.46
C SER A 367 1.02 -8.59 -3.76
N LEU A 368 1.67 -8.04 -2.73
CA LEU A 368 2.94 -7.32 -2.86
C LEU A 368 4.08 -8.23 -3.35
N LYS A 369 4.18 -9.46 -2.82
CA LYS A 369 5.17 -10.46 -3.26
C LYS A 369 4.93 -10.90 -4.70
N SER A 370 3.70 -10.85 -5.20
CA SER A 370 3.35 -11.14 -6.60
C SER A 370 3.63 -9.99 -7.55
N GLY A 371 4.07 -8.83 -7.05
CA GLY A 371 4.39 -7.66 -7.87
C GLY A 371 3.17 -6.88 -8.36
N LEU A 372 2.05 -6.97 -7.63
CA LEU A 372 0.80 -6.24 -7.90
C LEU A 372 0.85 -4.83 -7.35
#